data_db1689891910f1d0477b7a3d4fc5e9d1
#
_entry.id   db1689891910f1d0477b7a3d4fc5e9d1
#
_cell.length_a   1.000
_cell.length_b   1.000
_cell.length_c   1.000
_cell.angle_alpha   90.00
_cell.angle_beta   90.00
_cell.angle_gamma   90.00
#
_symmetry.space_group_name_H-M   'P 1'
#
loop_
_entity.id
_entity.type
_entity.pdbx_description
1 polymer ?
#
loop_
_entity_poly.entity_id
_entity_poly.type
_entity_poly.pdbx_seq_one_letter_code
_entity_poly.pdbx_strand_id
1 'polypeptide(L)'
;MEEEITKKIYIVGAGLAGLSAAVNAKKKGFSIGVFESTSFAGGRCRSFPDNRMGIEIDNGNHIVLSANENFYELCKLINSQNTIKKLNPSFNFFDIEKKKFWSMDLTNKEVIKLIFNKNKRIPGSTIKDYITFLKFLVVNKNDKVFNL
;
A
#
# COMPACT_ATOMS: atom_id res chain seq x y z
N MET A 1 -33.49 -22.79 -25.73
CA MET A 1 -32.40 -22.36 -24.83
C MET A 1 -32.19 -20.89 -25.13
N GLU A 2 -32.63 -20.00 -24.24
CA GLU A 2 -32.31 -18.57 -24.35
C GLU A 2 -30.80 -18.43 -24.15
N GLU A 3 -30.09 -17.86 -25.11
CA GLU A 3 -28.71 -17.45 -24.95
C GLU A 3 -28.68 -16.36 -23.88
N GLU A 4 -28.13 -16.69 -22.71
CA GLU A 4 -27.90 -15.73 -21.63
C GLU A 4 -26.88 -14.70 -22.16
N ILE A 5 -27.38 -13.51 -22.55
CA ILE A 5 -26.54 -12.41 -23.06
C ILE A 5 -25.62 -11.95 -21.93
N THR A 6 -24.44 -12.51 -21.86
CA THR A 6 -23.41 -12.11 -20.89
C THR A 6 -22.98 -10.67 -21.20
N LYS A 7 -23.37 -9.74 -20.35
CA LYS A 7 -22.94 -8.32 -20.48
C LYS A 7 -21.42 -8.22 -20.49
N LYS A 8 -20.87 -7.51 -21.47
CA LYS A 8 -19.43 -7.31 -21.63
C LYS A 8 -19.01 -5.95 -21.08
N ILE A 9 -17.94 -5.94 -20.27
CA ILE A 9 -17.34 -4.72 -19.71
C ILE A 9 -15.94 -4.55 -20.31
N TYR A 10 -15.64 -3.35 -20.76
CA TYR A 10 -14.32 -2.97 -21.24
C TYR A 10 -13.62 -2.09 -20.20
N ILE A 11 -12.39 -2.41 -19.89
CA ILE A 11 -11.56 -1.70 -18.92
C ILE A 11 -10.33 -1.18 -19.64
N VAL A 12 -10.06 0.11 -19.51
CA VAL A 12 -8.90 0.77 -20.07
C VAL A 12 -7.86 0.98 -18.99
N GLY A 13 -6.68 0.40 -19.20
CA GLY A 13 -5.56 0.39 -18.27
C GLY A 13 -5.50 -0.89 -17.41
N ALA A 14 -4.40 -1.63 -17.55
CA ALA A 14 -4.10 -2.84 -16.79
C ALA A 14 -3.17 -2.58 -15.57
N GLY A 15 -3.28 -1.42 -14.95
CA GLY A 15 -2.71 -1.17 -13.63
C GLY A 15 -3.50 -1.86 -12.52
N LEU A 16 -3.07 -1.74 -11.27
CA LEU A 16 -3.70 -2.40 -10.12
C LEU A 16 -5.22 -2.15 -10.03
N ALA A 17 -5.65 -0.91 -10.26
CA ALA A 17 -7.07 -0.54 -10.21
C ALA A 17 -7.88 -1.24 -11.32
N GLY A 18 -7.38 -1.22 -12.57
CA GLY A 18 -8.05 -1.85 -13.71
C GLY A 18 -8.10 -3.37 -13.56
N LEU A 19 -7.02 -4.01 -13.13
CA LEU A 19 -6.97 -5.44 -12.87
C LEU A 19 -7.91 -5.85 -11.73
N SER A 20 -7.96 -5.06 -10.65
CA SER A 20 -8.89 -5.29 -9.55
C SER A 20 -10.35 -5.19 -10.01
N ALA A 21 -10.68 -4.18 -10.80
CA ALA A 21 -12.01 -4.03 -11.39
C ALA A 21 -12.36 -5.23 -12.30
N ALA A 22 -11.41 -5.68 -13.14
CA ALA A 22 -11.59 -6.83 -14.02
C ALA A 22 -11.89 -8.12 -13.24
N VAL A 23 -11.11 -8.43 -12.22
CA VAL A 23 -11.30 -9.62 -11.38
C VAL A 23 -12.66 -9.59 -10.68
N ASN A 24 -13.02 -8.46 -10.10
CA ASN A 24 -14.30 -8.32 -9.40
C ASN A 24 -15.50 -8.39 -10.36
N ALA A 25 -15.41 -7.80 -11.55
CA ALA A 25 -16.47 -7.89 -12.55
C ALA A 25 -16.60 -9.32 -13.11
N LYS A 26 -15.48 -10.00 -13.34
CA LYS A 26 -15.47 -11.41 -13.78
C LYS A 26 -16.15 -12.32 -12.74
N LYS A 27 -15.87 -12.10 -11.45
CA LYS A 27 -16.51 -12.83 -10.35
C LYS A 27 -18.04 -12.65 -10.31
N LYS A 28 -18.54 -11.50 -10.79
CA LYS A 28 -19.95 -11.20 -10.93
C LYS A 28 -20.59 -11.74 -12.23
N GLY A 29 -19.86 -12.52 -13.01
CA GLY A 29 -20.39 -13.15 -14.23
C GLY A 29 -20.25 -12.32 -15.52
N PHE A 30 -19.62 -11.13 -15.47
CA PHE A 30 -19.42 -10.32 -16.68
C PHE A 30 -18.34 -10.89 -17.58
N SER A 31 -18.51 -10.72 -18.89
CA SER A 31 -17.43 -10.89 -19.87
C SER A 31 -16.53 -9.64 -19.84
N ILE A 32 -15.19 -9.83 -19.80
CA ILE A 32 -14.26 -8.71 -19.58
C ILE A 32 -13.30 -8.58 -20.77
N GLY A 33 -13.13 -7.35 -21.25
CA GLY A 33 -12.03 -6.94 -22.12
C GLY A 33 -11.16 -5.92 -21.39
N VAL A 34 -9.86 -6.17 -21.30
CA VAL A 34 -8.90 -5.23 -20.71
C VAL A 34 -7.97 -4.72 -21.82
N PHE A 35 -7.81 -3.41 -21.90
CA PHE A 35 -6.92 -2.73 -22.84
C PHE A 35 -5.79 -2.05 -22.08
N GLU A 36 -4.57 -2.27 -22.51
CA GLU A 36 -3.36 -1.69 -21.96
C GLU A 36 -2.51 -1.08 -23.09
N SER A 37 -2.00 0.11 -22.88
CA SER A 37 -1.21 0.83 -23.89
C SER A 37 0.23 0.31 -23.99
N THR A 38 0.71 -0.33 -22.91
CA THR A 38 2.07 -0.90 -22.87
C THR A 38 2.03 -2.42 -23.09
N SER A 39 3.20 -3.00 -23.37
CA SER A 39 3.32 -4.45 -23.60
C SER A 39 3.10 -5.30 -22.33
N PHE A 40 3.02 -4.67 -21.16
CA PHE A 40 2.96 -5.37 -19.87
C PHE A 40 1.87 -4.78 -18.97
N ALA A 41 1.14 -5.65 -18.30
CA ALA A 41 0.22 -5.27 -17.23
C ALA A 41 0.98 -4.90 -15.94
N GLY A 42 0.27 -4.32 -14.97
CA GLY A 42 0.79 -3.96 -13.65
C GLY A 42 0.96 -2.46 -13.44
N GLY A 43 1.09 -1.67 -14.51
CA GLY A 43 1.25 -0.22 -14.42
C GLY A 43 2.47 0.17 -13.58
N ARG A 44 2.28 0.99 -12.54
CA ARG A 44 3.35 1.40 -11.63
C ARG A 44 3.79 0.32 -10.63
N CYS A 45 3.00 -0.73 -10.45
CA CYS A 45 3.31 -1.83 -9.52
C CYS A 45 4.03 -3.01 -10.18
N ARG A 46 4.50 -2.84 -11.42
CA ARG A 46 5.22 -3.90 -12.13
C ARG A 46 6.68 -3.97 -11.74
N SER A 47 7.24 -5.17 -11.80
CA SER A 47 8.68 -5.41 -11.83
C SER A 47 9.15 -5.56 -13.27
N PHE A 48 10.43 -5.38 -13.53
CA PHE A 48 11.05 -5.57 -14.83
C PHE A 48 12.51 -6.01 -14.70
N PRO A 49 13.02 -6.79 -15.68
CA PRO A 49 14.43 -7.18 -15.67
C PRO A 49 15.32 -5.98 -15.99
N ASP A 50 16.31 -5.72 -15.15
CA ASP A 50 17.39 -4.78 -15.46
C ASP A 50 18.57 -5.55 -16.06
N ASN A 51 18.80 -5.34 -17.36
CA ASN A 51 19.85 -6.06 -18.09
C ASN A 51 21.28 -5.66 -17.67
N ARG A 52 21.45 -4.50 -17.03
CA ARG A 52 22.78 -4.04 -16.55
C ARG A 52 23.13 -4.69 -15.22
N MET A 53 22.12 -4.87 -14.36
CA MET A 53 22.29 -5.46 -13.03
C MET A 53 22.11 -6.99 -13.05
N GLY A 54 21.50 -7.55 -14.10
CA GLY A 54 21.21 -8.98 -14.19
C GLY A 54 20.17 -9.48 -13.18
N ILE A 55 19.35 -8.58 -12.65
CA ILE A 55 18.31 -8.89 -11.65
C ILE A 55 16.97 -8.28 -12.07
N GLU A 56 15.90 -8.78 -11.48
CA GLU A 56 14.58 -8.18 -11.57
C GLU A 56 14.46 -7.07 -10.51
N ILE A 57 13.99 -5.89 -10.94
CA ILE A 57 13.79 -4.73 -10.07
C ILE A 57 12.35 -4.24 -10.15
N ASP A 58 11.85 -3.75 -9.02
CA ASP A 58 10.55 -3.12 -8.95
C ASP A 58 10.58 -1.69 -9.46
N ASN A 59 9.49 -1.25 -10.09
CA ASN A 59 9.33 0.14 -10.54
C ASN A 59 9.21 1.15 -9.37
N GLY A 60 9.48 0.74 -8.17
CA GLY A 60 9.48 1.51 -6.94
C GLY A 60 9.24 0.62 -5.72
N ASN A 61 9.46 1.16 -4.54
CA ASN A 61 9.18 0.43 -3.30
C ASN A 61 7.66 0.29 -3.10
N HIS A 62 7.18 -0.94 -3.11
CA HIS A 62 5.77 -1.26 -2.89
C HIS A 62 5.57 -1.85 -1.50
N ILE A 63 5.30 -0.97 -0.53
CA ILE A 63 4.96 -1.38 0.84
C ILE A 63 3.45 -1.23 1.01
N VAL A 64 2.82 -2.30 1.51
CA VAL A 64 1.39 -2.32 1.80
C VAL A 64 1.21 -2.39 3.30
N LEU A 65 0.41 -1.47 3.84
CA LEU A 65 0.06 -1.47 5.26
C LEU A 65 -1.01 -2.53 5.54
N SER A 66 -0.98 -3.12 6.74
CA SER A 66 -1.95 -4.13 7.17
C SER A 66 -3.41 -3.63 7.17
N ALA A 67 -3.62 -2.31 7.23
CA ALA A 67 -4.94 -1.69 7.14
C ALA A 67 -5.53 -1.63 5.72
N ASN A 68 -4.77 -2.00 4.68
CA ASN A 68 -5.25 -2.02 3.29
C ASN A 68 -6.04 -3.32 3.00
N GLU A 69 -7.17 -3.50 3.65
CA GLU A 69 -8.00 -4.70 3.56
C GLU A 69 -8.35 -5.08 2.11
N ASN A 70 -8.76 -4.10 1.30
CA ASN A 70 -9.10 -4.32 -0.12
C ASN A 70 -7.94 -4.91 -0.94
N PHE A 71 -6.70 -4.57 -0.61
CA PHE A 71 -5.53 -5.18 -1.24
C PHE A 71 -5.41 -6.65 -0.88
N TYR A 72 -5.57 -6.99 0.39
CA TYR A 72 -5.51 -8.38 0.85
C TYR A 72 -6.67 -9.21 0.32
N GLU A 73 -7.85 -8.63 0.19
CA GLU A 73 -8.99 -9.28 -0.46
C GLU A 73 -8.71 -9.58 -1.94
N LEU A 74 -8.13 -8.63 -2.67
CA LEU A 74 -7.71 -8.87 -4.06
C LEU A 74 -6.70 -10.01 -4.14
N CYS A 75 -5.67 -10.00 -3.29
CA CYS A 75 -4.67 -11.07 -3.25
C CYS A 75 -5.32 -12.44 -2.97
N LYS A 76 -6.34 -12.47 -2.11
CA LYS A 76 -7.12 -13.68 -1.83
C LYS A 76 -7.91 -14.14 -3.05
N LEU A 77 -8.54 -13.22 -3.78
CA LEU A 77 -9.30 -13.51 -4.98
C LEU A 77 -8.46 -14.12 -6.11
N ILE A 78 -7.19 -13.70 -6.22
CA ILE A 78 -6.26 -14.19 -7.25
C ILE A 78 -5.29 -15.26 -6.72
N ASN A 79 -5.52 -15.79 -5.51
CA ASN A 79 -4.71 -16.82 -4.85
C ASN A 79 -3.22 -16.45 -4.69
N SER A 80 -2.90 -15.17 -4.45
CA SER A 80 -1.54 -14.68 -4.33
C SER A 80 -1.12 -14.31 -2.89
N GLN A 81 -1.87 -14.73 -1.86
CA GLN A 81 -1.57 -14.37 -0.46
C GLN A 81 -0.18 -14.84 -0.01
N ASN A 82 0.28 -15.98 -0.54
CA ASN A 82 1.56 -16.57 -0.18
C ASN A 82 2.78 -15.82 -0.74
N THR A 83 2.55 -14.90 -1.69
CA THR A 83 3.62 -14.07 -2.26
C THR A 83 3.92 -12.82 -1.41
N ILE A 84 3.08 -12.52 -0.43
CA ILE A 84 3.22 -11.35 0.42
C ILE A 84 4.16 -11.67 1.59
N LYS A 85 5.29 -10.97 1.66
CA LYS A 85 6.20 -11.06 2.79
C LYS A 85 5.81 -10.03 3.86
N LYS A 86 5.50 -10.52 5.06
CA LYS A 86 5.27 -9.65 6.22
C LYS A 86 6.61 -9.21 6.79
N LEU A 87 6.76 -7.92 7.00
CA LEU A 87 7.94 -7.30 7.60
C LEU A 87 7.57 -6.64 8.92
N ASN A 88 8.54 -6.53 9.81
CA ASN A 88 8.38 -5.68 10.99
C ASN A 88 8.31 -4.21 10.54
N PRO A 89 7.41 -3.39 11.11
CA PRO A 89 7.24 -1.99 10.73
C PRO A 89 8.35 -1.12 11.32
N SER A 90 9.60 -1.40 10.91
CA SER A 90 10.78 -0.62 11.28
C SER A 90 11.25 0.18 10.08
N PHE A 91 11.38 1.48 10.28
CA PHE A 91 11.77 2.45 9.25
C PHE A 91 13.08 3.12 9.65
N ASN A 92 13.99 3.17 8.70
CA ASN A 92 15.28 3.83 8.86
C ASN A 92 15.28 5.15 8.10
N PHE A 93 15.73 6.20 8.75
CA PHE A 93 15.77 7.56 8.22
C PHE A 93 17.15 8.15 8.39
N PHE A 94 17.55 9.01 7.45
CA PHE A 94 18.76 9.81 7.53
C PHE A 94 18.41 11.28 7.29
N ASP A 95 18.68 12.12 8.30
CA ASP A 95 18.55 13.57 8.19
C ASP A 95 19.80 14.11 7.50
N ILE A 96 19.67 14.57 6.26
CA ILE A 96 20.77 15.03 5.41
C ILE A 96 21.41 16.30 5.98
N GLU A 97 20.61 17.22 6.53
CA GLU A 97 21.10 18.50 7.07
C GLU A 97 21.90 18.30 8.37
N LYS A 98 21.33 17.52 9.28
CA LYS A 98 21.94 17.26 10.60
C LYS A 98 22.92 16.10 10.58
N LYS A 99 23.05 15.39 9.44
CA LYS A 99 23.86 14.18 9.27
C LYS A 99 23.61 13.14 10.37
N LYS A 100 22.34 12.98 10.75
CA LYS A 100 21.91 12.05 11.80
C LYS A 100 21.10 10.92 11.24
N PHE A 101 21.45 9.72 11.66
CA PHE A 101 20.67 8.51 11.40
C PHE A 101 19.74 8.24 12.59
N TRP A 102 18.52 7.82 12.30
CA TRP A 102 17.57 7.37 13.32
C TRP A 102 16.63 6.31 12.75
N SER A 103 16.08 5.47 13.60
CA SER A 103 15.13 4.43 13.22
C SER A 103 13.87 4.55 14.07
N MET A 104 12.73 4.21 13.50
CA MET A 104 11.44 4.20 14.16
C MET A 104 10.80 2.83 13.97
N ASP A 105 10.51 2.16 15.07
CA ASP A 105 9.76 0.91 15.12
C ASP A 105 8.31 1.22 15.52
N LEU A 106 7.38 0.90 14.63
CA LEU A 106 5.95 1.15 14.83
C LEU A 106 5.19 -0.06 15.41
N THR A 107 5.88 -1.03 15.99
CA THR A 107 5.20 -2.07 16.76
C THR A 107 4.49 -1.45 17.97
N ASN A 108 3.34 -2.00 18.38
CA ASN A 108 2.53 -1.44 19.46
C ASN A 108 3.32 -1.15 20.76
N LYS A 109 4.28 -2.02 21.08
CA LYS A 109 5.12 -1.86 22.29
C LYS A 109 6.15 -0.73 22.11
N GLU A 110 6.69 -0.56 20.94
CA GLU A 110 7.72 0.46 20.66
C GLU A 110 7.10 1.84 20.47
N VAL A 111 5.88 1.93 19.92
CA VAL A 111 5.15 3.21 19.81
C VAL A 111 4.93 3.84 21.18
N ILE A 112 4.58 3.04 22.20
CA ILE A 112 4.45 3.54 23.57
C ILE A 112 5.81 4.08 24.09
N LYS A 113 6.91 3.41 23.78
CA LYS A 113 8.25 3.85 24.18
C LYS A 113 8.68 5.15 23.49
N LEU A 114 8.18 5.46 22.27
CA LEU A 114 8.43 6.75 21.61
C LEU A 114 7.92 7.93 22.48
N ILE A 115 6.82 7.77 23.19
CA ILE A 115 6.26 8.80 24.04
C ILE A 115 7.15 9.04 25.28
N PHE A 116 7.58 7.96 25.92
CA PHE A 116 8.27 8.04 27.22
C PHE A 116 9.80 8.10 27.12
N ASN A 117 10.41 7.63 26.04
CA ASN A 117 11.87 7.59 25.88
C ASN A 117 12.35 8.65 24.87
N LYS A 118 12.98 9.72 25.37
CA LYS A 118 13.51 10.81 24.54
C LYS A 118 14.47 10.33 23.43
N ASN A 119 15.25 9.30 23.70
CA ASN A 119 16.26 8.79 22.76
C ASN A 119 15.64 7.99 21.60
N LYS A 120 14.39 7.57 21.72
CA LYS A 120 13.64 6.85 20.68
C LYS A 120 12.72 7.76 19.85
N ARG A 121 12.57 9.02 20.23
CA ARG A 121 11.75 9.99 19.51
C ARG A 121 12.41 10.44 18.22
N ILE A 122 11.59 10.91 17.30
CA ILE A 122 12.05 11.62 16.11
C ILE A 122 12.93 12.80 16.57
N PRO A 123 14.12 12.97 16.01
CA PRO A 123 15.00 14.09 16.37
C PRO A 123 14.29 15.44 16.22
N GLY A 124 14.26 16.21 17.30
CA GLY A 124 13.57 17.51 17.36
C GLY A 124 12.11 17.48 17.78
N SER A 125 11.51 16.30 17.93
CA SER A 125 10.11 16.18 18.40
C SER A 125 10.00 16.25 19.93
N THR A 126 8.82 16.69 20.38
CA THR A 126 8.44 16.81 21.78
C THR A 126 7.35 15.80 22.16
N ILE A 127 7.11 15.59 23.47
CA ILE A 127 5.98 14.75 23.92
C ILE A 127 4.65 15.30 23.38
N LYS A 128 4.51 16.62 23.32
CA LYS A 128 3.28 17.28 22.84
C LYS A 128 2.94 16.86 21.42
N ASP A 129 3.93 16.69 20.56
CA ASP A 129 3.72 16.27 19.15
C ASP A 129 3.12 14.87 19.10
N TYR A 130 3.59 13.94 19.93
CA TYR A 130 3.05 12.57 20.00
C TYR A 130 1.64 12.55 20.60
N ILE A 131 1.37 13.35 21.64
CA ILE A 131 0.01 13.47 22.21
C ILE A 131 -0.95 14.06 21.17
N THR A 132 -0.50 15.07 20.41
CA THR A 132 -1.29 15.64 19.32
C THR A 132 -1.57 14.62 18.24
N PHE A 133 -0.56 13.80 17.87
CA PHE A 133 -0.75 12.72 16.90
C PHE A 133 -1.79 11.68 17.37
N LEU A 134 -1.84 11.36 18.65
CA LEU A 134 -2.85 10.44 19.18
C LEU A 134 -4.29 10.92 18.98
N LYS A 135 -4.52 12.24 18.82
CA LYS A 135 -5.84 12.78 18.50
C LYS A 135 -6.37 12.24 17.17
N PHE A 136 -5.50 11.97 16.20
CA PHE A 136 -5.91 11.36 14.92
C PHE A 136 -6.51 9.97 15.08
N LEU A 137 -6.16 9.24 16.15
CA LEU A 137 -6.74 7.93 16.43
C LEU A 137 -8.19 7.99 16.90
N VAL A 138 -8.64 9.18 17.34
CA VAL A 138 -9.98 9.42 17.91
C VAL A 138 -10.88 10.20 16.93
N VAL A 139 -10.32 10.61 15.78
CA VAL A 139 -11.06 11.37 14.76
C VAL A 139 -12.15 10.50 14.13
N ASN A 140 -13.36 11.03 14.09
CA ASN A 140 -14.47 10.38 13.43
C ASN A 140 -14.26 10.41 11.91
N LYS A 141 -14.61 9.32 11.22
CA LYS A 141 -14.50 9.21 9.75
C LYS A 141 -15.27 10.30 8.98
N ASN A 142 -16.22 10.95 9.65
CA ASN A 142 -17.05 12.03 9.07
C ASN A 142 -16.50 13.44 9.34
N ASP A 143 -15.44 13.57 10.12
CA ASP A 143 -14.84 14.87 10.40
C ASP A 143 -14.07 15.36 9.18
N LYS A 144 -14.29 16.63 8.84
CA LYS A 144 -13.53 17.27 7.75
C LYS A 144 -12.13 17.61 8.26
N VAL A 145 -11.12 17.41 7.42
CA VAL A 145 -9.70 17.68 7.72
C VAL A 145 -9.47 19.14 8.20
N PHE A 146 -10.33 20.08 7.80
CA PHE A 146 -10.24 21.49 8.21
C PHE A 146 -10.72 21.77 9.62
N ASN A 147 -11.26 20.80 10.34
CA ASN A 147 -11.76 20.93 11.71
C ASN A 147 -10.82 20.27 12.73
N LEU A 148 -9.64 19.84 12.29
CA LEU A 148 -8.58 19.24 13.12
C LEU A 148 -7.48 20.29 13.38
#